data_bbadf47020eb50690079004665da8c2d
#
_entry.id   bbadf47020eb50690079004665da8c2d
#
_cell.length_a   1.000
_cell.length_b   1.000
_cell.length_c   1.000
_cell.angle_alpha   90.00
_cell.angle_beta   90.00
_cell.angle_gamma   90.00
#
_symmetry.space_group_name_H-M   'P 1'
#
loop_
_entity.id
_entity.type
_entity.pdbx_description
1 polymer ?
#
loop_
_entity_poly.entity_id
_entity_poly.type
_entity_poly.pdbx_seq_one_letter_code
_entity_poly.pdbx_strand_id
1 'polypeptide(L)'
;MSYTFSRRAFLKYSAATAVAVAGASLLGGCEYQDPNNPVSKKVNSYLDSALQLRAGLRDMKIENGTCTLTVDIRSVRENPFKLYPSCFSVSVIGVDEDAEGKTKTVQRYFSMNEGGVKFLNATSVLVGKKNPKVEGLQMVATNFPDLQDGDTVLFQYIPESTMSDFSLNWEITKEVYDEFIAKQSTSGN
;
A
#
# COMPACT_ATOMS: atom_id res chain seq x y z
N MET A 1 15.45 -2.57 -21.27
CA MET A 1 16.05 -3.35 -20.19
C MET A 1 14.92 -3.92 -19.37
N SER A 2 14.76 -5.22 -19.34
CA SER A 2 13.70 -5.93 -18.63
C SER A 2 14.18 -6.15 -17.18
N TYR A 3 13.59 -5.46 -16.23
CA TYR A 3 13.91 -5.65 -14.82
C TYR A 3 13.14 -6.87 -14.31
N THR A 4 13.86 -7.95 -14.09
CA THR A 4 13.32 -9.14 -13.42
C THR A 4 13.32 -8.91 -11.91
N PHE A 5 12.17 -8.60 -11.35
CA PHE A 5 11.96 -8.56 -9.89
C PHE A 5 12.23 -9.95 -9.31
N SER A 6 13.15 -10.05 -8.36
CA SER A 6 13.50 -11.34 -7.78
C SER A 6 12.33 -11.87 -6.95
N ARG A 7 11.80 -13.06 -7.33
CA ARG A 7 10.78 -13.78 -6.56
C ARG A 7 11.17 -14.02 -5.08
N ARG A 8 12.47 -14.01 -4.77
CA ARG A 8 12.99 -14.14 -3.39
C ARG A 8 12.79 -12.89 -2.55
N ALA A 9 12.83 -11.69 -3.14
CA ALA A 9 12.53 -10.45 -2.41
C ALA A 9 11.03 -10.42 -2.05
N PHE A 10 10.16 -10.76 -3.00
CA PHE A 10 8.72 -10.85 -2.77
C PHE A 10 8.36 -11.81 -1.61
N LEU A 11 8.91 -13.03 -1.59
CA LEU A 11 8.62 -14.02 -0.55
C LEU A 11 9.12 -13.58 0.85
N LYS A 12 10.20 -12.82 0.95
CA LYS A 12 10.64 -12.25 2.23
C LYS A 12 9.66 -11.21 2.78
N TYR A 13 9.10 -10.36 1.93
CA TYR A 13 8.18 -9.29 2.35
C TYR A 13 6.77 -9.81 2.62
N SER A 14 6.25 -10.70 1.78
CA SER A 14 4.94 -11.31 2.01
C SER A 14 4.90 -12.21 3.24
N ALA A 15 5.98 -12.96 3.52
CA ALA A 15 6.06 -13.80 4.71
C ALA A 15 6.21 -12.98 6.02
N ALA A 16 6.93 -11.87 5.99
CA ALA A 16 7.07 -10.99 7.16
C ALA A 16 5.74 -10.26 7.49
N THR A 17 4.99 -9.83 6.47
CA THR A 17 3.70 -9.15 6.65
C THR A 17 2.61 -10.11 7.13
N ALA A 18 2.58 -11.34 6.62
CA ALA A 18 1.59 -12.34 7.02
C ALA A 18 1.68 -12.75 8.51
N VAL A 19 2.89 -12.73 9.07
CA VAL A 19 3.10 -13.04 10.50
C VAL A 19 2.66 -11.87 11.39
N ALA A 20 2.77 -10.62 10.94
CA ALA A 20 2.37 -9.45 11.71
C ALA A 20 0.84 -9.32 11.85
N VAL A 21 0.06 -9.70 10.84
CA VAL A 21 -1.41 -9.58 10.86
C VAL A 21 -2.05 -10.59 11.82
N ALA A 22 -1.49 -11.79 11.96
CA ALA A 22 -2.08 -12.83 12.81
C ALA A 22 -1.75 -12.70 14.31
N GLY A 23 -0.73 -11.91 14.68
CA GLY A 23 -0.24 -11.81 16.07
C GLY A 23 -0.58 -10.51 16.82
N ALA A 24 -0.97 -9.45 16.12
CA ALA A 24 -1.05 -8.10 16.70
C ALA A 24 -2.37 -7.77 17.44
N SER A 25 -3.38 -8.61 17.39
CA SER A 25 -4.70 -8.30 17.97
C SER A 25 -4.86 -8.59 19.46
N LEU A 26 -3.87 -9.13 20.16
CA LEU A 26 -4.05 -9.62 21.53
C LEU A 26 -3.20 -8.95 22.63
N LEU A 27 -2.31 -8.04 22.30
CA LEU A 27 -1.51 -7.36 23.33
C LEU A 27 -1.51 -5.85 23.05
N GLY A 28 -2.29 -5.10 23.84
CA GLY A 28 -2.28 -3.63 23.88
C GLY A 28 -0.93 -3.05 24.38
N GLY A 29 0.18 -3.43 23.75
CA GLY A 29 1.50 -2.86 23.97
C GLY A 29 1.84 -1.89 22.82
N CYS A 30 2.66 -0.88 23.08
CA CYS A 30 3.20 0.01 22.06
C CYS A 30 3.79 -0.82 20.92
N GLU A 31 3.10 -0.84 19.78
CA GLU A 31 3.54 -1.57 18.58
C GLU A 31 4.84 -0.91 18.11
N TYR A 32 5.96 -1.62 18.25
CA TYR A 32 7.24 -1.13 17.73
C TYR A 32 7.11 -1.03 16.22
N GLN A 33 7.10 0.20 15.72
CA GLN A 33 7.15 0.44 14.28
C GLN A 33 8.62 0.47 13.85
N ASP A 34 8.97 -0.39 12.91
CA ASP A 34 10.26 -0.29 12.24
C ASP A 34 10.34 1.04 11.48
N PRO A 35 11.27 1.94 11.83
CA PRO A 35 11.39 3.24 11.18
C PRO A 35 11.73 3.14 9.69
N ASN A 36 12.25 2.00 9.25
CA ASN A 36 12.53 1.73 7.85
C ASN A 36 11.31 1.23 7.07
N ASN A 37 10.35 0.64 7.78
CA ASN A 37 9.13 0.06 7.20
C ASN A 37 7.89 0.47 8.01
N PRO A 38 7.61 1.77 8.14
CA PRO A 38 6.47 2.23 8.90
C PRO A 38 5.16 1.71 8.27
N VAL A 39 4.19 1.41 9.14
CA VAL A 39 2.88 0.89 8.76
C VAL A 39 1.79 1.83 9.26
N SER A 40 0.80 2.11 8.40
CA SER A 40 -0.45 2.76 8.81
C SER A 40 -1.63 1.82 8.57
N LYS A 41 -2.55 1.79 9.53
CA LYS A 41 -3.80 1.04 9.45
C LYS A 41 -5.00 1.95 9.13
N LYS A 42 -4.76 3.11 8.50
CA LYS A 42 -5.81 4.12 8.22
C LYS A 42 -5.65 4.68 6.82
N VAL A 43 -6.76 4.88 6.13
CA VAL A 43 -6.84 5.82 5.00
C VAL A 43 -6.76 7.24 5.55
N ASN A 44 -6.38 8.20 4.72
CA ASN A 44 -6.10 9.60 5.10
C ASN A 44 -5.01 9.71 6.18
N SER A 45 -3.91 9.04 5.96
CA SER A 45 -2.76 9.01 6.87
C SER A 45 -1.45 9.24 6.12
N TYR A 46 -0.43 9.72 6.84
CA TYR A 46 0.90 10.01 6.30
C TYR A 46 1.95 9.18 7.00
N LEU A 47 2.91 8.71 6.23
CA LEU A 47 4.08 7.98 6.71
C LEU A 47 5.36 8.72 6.28
N ASP A 48 6.33 8.76 7.16
CA ASP A 48 7.64 9.34 6.91
C ASP A 48 8.67 8.22 6.68
N SER A 49 9.36 8.28 5.56
CA SER A 49 10.48 7.39 5.27
C SER A 49 11.78 7.98 5.80
N ALA A 50 12.68 7.12 6.28
CA ALA A 50 14.06 7.47 6.60
C ALA A 50 14.83 8.12 5.43
N LEU A 51 14.33 7.98 4.20
CA LEU A 51 14.89 8.57 2.98
C LEU A 51 14.43 10.02 2.71
N GLN A 52 13.92 10.75 3.70
CA GLN A 52 13.40 12.11 3.57
C GLN A 52 12.23 12.22 2.56
N LEU A 53 11.44 11.19 2.49
CA LEU A 53 10.20 11.11 1.75
C LEU A 53 9.05 10.96 2.74
N ARG A 54 8.03 11.80 2.58
CA ARG A 54 6.74 11.65 3.24
C ARG A 54 5.70 11.30 2.18
N ALA A 55 4.98 10.21 2.38
CA ALA A 55 3.85 9.86 1.53
C ALA A 55 2.58 9.72 2.37
N GLY A 56 1.44 10.06 1.78
CA GLY A 56 0.12 9.96 2.41
C GLY A 56 -0.86 9.26 1.49
N LEU A 57 -1.52 8.23 1.97
CA LEU A 57 -2.72 7.69 1.34
C LEU A 57 -3.89 8.55 1.75
N ARG A 58 -4.29 9.48 0.86
CA ARG A 58 -5.35 10.46 1.13
C ARG A 58 -6.74 9.88 0.93
N ASP A 59 -6.90 9.06 -0.10
CA ASP A 59 -8.17 8.49 -0.47
C ASP A 59 -7.99 7.10 -1.09
N MET A 60 -9.00 6.26 -0.93
CA MET A 60 -9.07 4.92 -1.49
C MET A 60 -10.51 4.62 -1.87
N LYS A 61 -10.72 4.21 -3.13
CA LYS A 61 -12.04 3.89 -3.67
C LYS A 61 -11.98 2.59 -4.44
N ILE A 62 -12.87 1.65 -4.10
CA ILE A 62 -13.00 0.37 -4.78
C ILE A 62 -14.37 0.34 -5.45
N GLU A 63 -14.39 0.31 -6.78
CA GLU A 63 -15.62 0.28 -7.57
C GLU A 63 -15.40 -0.46 -8.89
N ASN A 64 -16.38 -1.26 -9.28
CA ASN A 64 -16.42 -1.91 -10.60
C ASN A 64 -15.12 -2.64 -10.97
N GLY A 65 -14.54 -3.39 -10.04
CA GLY A 65 -13.31 -4.13 -10.27
C GLY A 65 -12.06 -3.25 -10.38
N THR A 66 -12.10 -2.03 -9.85
CA THR A 66 -10.98 -1.10 -9.87
C THR A 66 -10.75 -0.52 -8.47
N CYS A 67 -9.51 -0.56 -8.01
CA CYS A 67 -9.07 0.17 -6.83
C CYS A 67 -8.36 1.46 -7.27
N THR A 68 -8.91 2.60 -6.90
CA THR A 68 -8.31 3.93 -7.13
C THR A 68 -7.74 4.45 -5.82
N LEU A 69 -6.47 4.81 -5.84
CA LEU A 69 -5.74 5.37 -4.70
C LEU A 69 -5.36 6.81 -5.02
N THR A 70 -5.57 7.73 -4.10
CA THR A 70 -5.09 9.11 -4.18
C THR A 70 -3.97 9.31 -3.17
N VAL A 71 -2.79 9.66 -3.67
CA VAL A 71 -1.57 9.74 -2.85
C VAL A 71 -0.97 11.13 -2.93
N ASP A 72 -0.56 11.64 -1.78
CA ASP A 72 0.24 12.85 -1.69
C ASP A 72 1.69 12.47 -1.36
N ILE A 73 2.64 13.11 -2.03
CA ILE A 73 4.06 12.82 -1.84
C ILE A 73 4.81 14.12 -1.60
N ARG A 74 5.68 14.13 -0.61
CA ARG A 74 6.57 15.26 -0.29
C ARG A 74 8.00 14.77 -0.11
N SER A 75 8.95 15.54 -0.60
CA SER A 75 10.37 15.26 -0.38
C SER A 75 11.15 16.56 -0.24
N VAL A 76 12.11 16.54 0.66
CA VAL A 76 13.07 17.64 0.87
C VAL A 76 14.47 17.31 0.37
N ARG A 77 14.62 16.18 -0.34
CA ARG A 77 15.92 15.75 -0.90
C ARG A 77 16.45 16.78 -1.89
N GLU A 78 17.74 17.07 -1.79
CA GLU A 78 18.45 17.95 -2.72
C GLU A 78 18.39 17.41 -4.15
N ASN A 79 18.71 16.14 -4.32
CA ASN A 79 18.66 15.46 -5.60
C ASN A 79 17.24 14.97 -5.89
N PRO A 80 16.64 15.46 -6.99
CA PRO A 80 15.32 14.99 -7.37
C PRO A 80 15.39 13.52 -7.81
N PHE A 81 14.30 12.80 -7.60
CA PHE A 81 14.12 11.42 -8.06
C PHE A 81 12.78 11.26 -8.74
N LYS A 82 12.71 10.30 -9.65
CA LYS A 82 11.47 9.96 -10.33
C LYS A 82 10.77 8.83 -9.59
N LEU A 83 9.45 8.99 -9.45
CA LEU A 83 8.55 7.94 -9.02
C LEU A 83 7.89 7.35 -10.26
N TYR A 84 7.88 6.04 -10.33
CA TYR A 84 7.21 5.26 -11.36
C TYR A 84 6.09 4.44 -10.75
N PRO A 85 5.08 4.02 -11.53
CA PRO A 85 4.07 3.09 -11.04
C PRO A 85 4.65 1.81 -10.45
N SER A 86 5.79 1.33 -10.96
CA SER A 86 6.52 0.17 -10.46
C SER A 86 7.05 0.31 -9.03
N CYS A 87 7.11 1.54 -8.50
CA CYS A 87 7.45 1.78 -7.10
C CYS A 87 6.27 1.46 -6.14
N PHE A 88 5.10 1.15 -6.69
CA PHE A 88 3.88 0.94 -5.90
C PHE A 88 3.29 -0.43 -6.18
N SER A 89 2.76 -1.05 -5.14
CA SER A 89 2.01 -2.29 -5.25
C SER A 89 0.73 -2.25 -4.43
N VAL A 90 -0.26 -2.99 -4.88
CA VAL A 90 -1.51 -3.21 -4.15
C VAL A 90 -1.75 -4.71 -4.11
N SER A 91 -2.08 -5.23 -2.93
CA SER A 91 -2.43 -6.63 -2.72
C SER A 91 -3.70 -6.71 -1.88
N VAL A 92 -4.42 -7.80 -2.02
CA VAL A 92 -5.50 -8.19 -1.08
C VAL A 92 -5.08 -9.50 -0.43
N ILE A 93 -4.99 -9.45 0.88
CA ILE A 93 -4.67 -10.59 1.72
C ILE A 93 -5.93 -10.96 2.50
N GLY A 94 -6.40 -12.17 2.32
CA GLY A 94 -7.55 -12.70 3.02
C GLY A 94 -7.18 -13.86 3.93
N VAL A 95 -8.20 -14.36 4.61
CA VAL A 95 -8.10 -15.52 5.48
C VAL A 95 -9.14 -16.53 5.05
N ASP A 96 -8.69 -17.74 4.72
CA ASP A 96 -9.56 -18.86 4.41
C ASP A 96 -9.42 -19.97 5.47
N GLU A 97 -10.44 -20.78 5.63
CA GLU A 97 -10.34 -22.00 6.40
C GLU A 97 -10.00 -23.18 5.47
N ASP A 98 -9.07 -24.02 5.89
CA ASP A 98 -8.79 -25.27 5.20
C ASP A 98 -9.85 -26.35 5.52
N ALA A 99 -9.73 -27.51 4.87
CA ALA A 99 -10.67 -28.63 5.08
C ALA A 99 -10.68 -29.17 6.53
N GLU A 100 -9.68 -28.82 7.33
CA GLU A 100 -9.53 -29.19 8.74
C GLU A 100 -10.00 -28.08 9.69
N GLY A 101 -10.54 -26.96 9.17
CA GLY A 101 -10.99 -25.80 9.95
C GLY A 101 -9.86 -24.92 10.49
N LYS A 102 -8.64 -25.07 9.94
CA LYS A 102 -7.50 -24.21 10.28
C LYS A 102 -7.47 -22.99 9.41
N THR A 103 -7.26 -21.86 10.02
CA THR A 103 -7.11 -20.57 9.34
C THR A 103 -5.83 -20.52 8.51
N LYS A 104 -5.97 -20.18 7.24
CA LYS A 104 -4.86 -20.00 6.29
C LYS A 104 -4.92 -18.63 5.64
N THR A 105 -3.80 -17.91 5.67
CA THR A 105 -3.64 -16.66 4.92
C THR A 105 -3.54 -16.94 3.43
N VAL A 106 -4.33 -16.23 2.63
CA VAL A 106 -4.36 -16.35 1.17
C VAL A 106 -4.18 -14.98 0.52
N GLN A 107 -3.46 -14.94 -0.59
CA GLN A 107 -3.36 -13.75 -1.42
C GLN A 107 -4.42 -13.82 -2.52
N ARG A 108 -5.48 -12.99 -2.41
CA ARG A 108 -6.59 -12.95 -3.36
C ARG A 108 -6.26 -12.11 -4.58
N TYR A 109 -5.40 -11.11 -4.43
CA TYR A 109 -5.03 -10.18 -5.49
C TYR A 109 -3.60 -9.68 -5.31
N PHE A 110 -2.92 -9.43 -6.45
CA PHE A 110 -1.64 -8.76 -6.49
C PHE A 110 -1.50 -7.97 -7.78
N SER A 111 -1.38 -6.65 -7.68
CA SER A 111 -1.39 -5.73 -8.82
C SER A 111 -0.34 -6.00 -9.88
N MET A 112 0.83 -6.54 -9.53
CA MET A 112 1.87 -6.85 -10.52
C MET A 112 1.46 -7.99 -11.46
N ASN A 113 0.67 -8.96 -10.98
CA ASN A 113 0.16 -10.06 -11.81
C ASN A 113 -0.93 -9.58 -12.77
N GLU A 114 -1.67 -8.52 -12.38
CA GLU A 114 -2.82 -7.97 -13.11
C GLU A 114 -2.45 -6.73 -13.96
N GLY A 115 -1.19 -6.61 -14.34
CA GLY A 115 -0.70 -5.50 -15.15
C GLY A 115 -0.18 -4.30 -14.35
N GLY A 116 -0.07 -4.44 -13.03
CA GLY A 116 0.52 -3.46 -12.13
C GLY A 116 -0.37 -2.27 -11.80
N VAL A 117 0.14 -1.42 -10.91
CA VAL A 117 -0.45 -0.11 -10.63
C VAL A 117 -0.13 0.84 -11.80
N LYS A 118 -1.08 1.69 -12.16
CA LYS A 118 -0.88 2.73 -13.19
C LYS A 118 -1.19 4.10 -12.61
N PHE A 119 -0.41 5.10 -12.99
CA PHE A 119 -0.80 6.50 -12.77
C PHE A 119 -1.83 6.90 -13.82
N LEU A 120 -2.91 7.58 -13.41
CA LEU A 120 -3.96 8.01 -14.33
C LEU A 120 -3.49 9.11 -15.27
N ASN A 121 -2.72 10.07 -14.76
CA ASN A 121 -2.40 11.30 -15.47
C ASN A 121 -0.90 11.50 -15.74
N ALA A 122 -0.07 10.48 -15.53
CA ALA A 122 1.36 10.58 -15.70
C ALA A 122 2.00 9.21 -15.97
N THR A 123 3.17 9.19 -16.57
CA THR A 123 4.01 7.99 -16.69
C THR A 123 5.05 7.91 -15.57
N SER A 124 5.43 9.06 -15.05
CA SER A 124 6.34 9.22 -13.91
C SER A 124 6.14 10.59 -13.27
N VAL A 125 6.57 10.74 -12.02
CA VAL A 125 6.48 11.97 -11.26
C VAL A 125 7.85 12.32 -10.71
N LEU A 126 8.29 13.58 -10.90
CA LEU A 126 9.55 14.08 -10.36
C LEU A 126 9.31 14.76 -9.02
N VAL A 127 10.03 14.32 -7.98
CA VAL A 127 9.94 14.87 -6.62
C VAL A 127 11.33 15.23 -6.11
N GLY A 128 11.45 16.38 -5.45
CA GLY A 128 12.71 16.84 -4.87
C GLY A 128 12.65 18.33 -4.51
N LYS A 129 13.76 18.93 -4.11
CA LYS A 129 13.80 20.32 -3.58
C LYS A 129 13.12 21.36 -4.48
N LYS A 130 13.26 21.24 -5.81
CA LYS A 130 12.61 22.15 -6.78
C LYS A 130 11.13 21.86 -6.98
N ASN A 131 10.70 20.65 -6.71
CA ASN A 131 9.30 20.21 -6.76
C ASN A 131 9.01 19.37 -5.51
N PRO A 132 8.86 20.02 -4.34
CA PRO A 132 8.84 19.31 -3.05
C PRO A 132 7.53 18.57 -2.78
N LYS A 133 6.48 18.87 -3.57
CA LYS A 133 5.15 18.30 -3.37
C LYS A 133 4.55 17.79 -4.66
N VAL A 134 3.91 16.64 -4.58
CA VAL A 134 2.96 16.13 -5.55
C VAL A 134 1.70 15.76 -4.78
N GLU A 135 0.62 16.44 -5.05
CA GLU A 135 -0.64 16.27 -4.33
C GLU A 135 -1.69 15.65 -5.28
N GLY A 136 -2.47 14.72 -4.75
CA GLY A 136 -3.56 14.10 -5.48
C GLY A 136 -3.12 13.21 -6.65
N LEU A 137 -1.93 12.58 -6.55
CA LEU A 137 -1.51 11.59 -7.53
C LEU A 137 -2.47 10.42 -7.50
N GLN A 138 -3.20 10.21 -8.60
CA GLN A 138 -4.13 9.11 -8.72
C GLN A 138 -3.47 7.88 -9.35
N MET A 139 -3.67 6.76 -8.70
CA MET A 139 -3.20 5.45 -9.14
C MET A 139 -4.37 4.49 -9.23
N VAL A 140 -4.32 3.59 -10.19
CA VAL A 140 -5.35 2.55 -10.36
C VAL A 140 -4.74 1.17 -10.41
N ALA A 141 -5.42 0.23 -9.77
CA ALA A 141 -5.21 -1.21 -9.90
C ALA A 141 -6.52 -1.81 -10.45
N THR A 142 -6.45 -2.46 -11.62
CA THR A 142 -7.59 -3.06 -12.32
C THR A 142 -7.75 -4.54 -12.00
N ASN A 143 -8.89 -5.12 -12.33
CA ASN A 143 -9.27 -6.50 -11.98
C ASN A 143 -9.22 -6.73 -10.45
N PHE A 144 -9.54 -5.66 -9.70
CA PHE A 144 -9.52 -5.69 -8.25
C PHE A 144 -10.75 -6.43 -7.72
N PRO A 145 -10.58 -7.38 -6.78
CA PRO A 145 -11.70 -8.17 -6.26
C PRO A 145 -12.58 -7.34 -5.33
N ASP A 146 -13.83 -7.76 -5.17
CA ASP A 146 -14.65 -7.31 -4.07
C ASP A 146 -14.07 -7.81 -2.75
N LEU A 147 -13.97 -6.92 -1.76
CA LEU A 147 -13.44 -7.27 -0.45
C LEU A 147 -14.42 -8.15 0.32
N GLN A 148 -13.92 -9.23 0.88
CA GLN A 148 -14.62 -10.13 1.80
C GLN A 148 -14.29 -9.78 3.25
N ASP A 149 -15.13 -10.24 4.18
CA ASP A 149 -14.83 -10.08 5.61
C ASP A 149 -13.50 -10.75 5.96
N GLY A 150 -12.68 -10.04 6.72
CA GLY A 150 -11.31 -10.47 7.05
C GLY A 150 -10.25 -10.12 5.99
N ASP A 151 -10.64 -9.57 4.84
CA ASP A 151 -9.66 -9.10 3.87
C ASP A 151 -8.96 -7.82 4.32
N THR A 152 -7.66 -7.73 3.97
CA THR A 152 -6.81 -6.56 4.18
C THR A 152 -6.22 -6.14 2.85
N VAL A 153 -6.41 -4.87 2.49
CA VAL A 153 -5.72 -4.25 1.36
C VAL A 153 -4.37 -3.77 1.84
N LEU A 154 -3.32 -4.30 1.25
CA LEU A 154 -1.94 -3.85 1.46
C LEU A 154 -1.53 -2.95 0.30
N PHE A 155 -1.39 -1.65 0.56
CA PHE A 155 -0.79 -0.69 -0.36
C PHE A 155 0.63 -0.39 0.09
N GLN A 156 1.59 -0.49 -0.83
CA GLN A 156 3.01 -0.32 -0.51
C GLN A 156 3.67 0.63 -1.50
N TYR A 157 4.56 1.48 -0.99
CA TYR A 157 5.59 2.16 -1.74
C TYR A 157 6.92 1.51 -1.46
N ILE A 158 7.61 1.06 -2.49
CA ILE A 158 8.92 0.42 -2.43
C ILE A 158 9.84 1.16 -3.41
N PRO A 159 10.89 1.86 -2.94
CA PRO A 159 11.80 2.58 -3.84
C PRO A 159 12.50 1.65 -4.81
N GLU A 160 12.67 2.08 -6.07
CA GLU A 160 13.40 1.32 -7.12
C GLU A 160 14.91 1.19 -6.86
N SER A 161 15.43 1.70 -5.77
CA SER A 161 16.86 1.61 -5.48
C SER A 161 17.21 0.26 -4.85
N THR A 162 18.50 -0.04 -4.84
CA THR A 162 19.10 -1.18 -4.13
C THR A 162 18.84 -1.19 -2.62
N MET A 163 18.13 -0.19 -2.09
CA MET A 163 17.68 -0.08 -0.71
C MET A 163 16.32 -0.77 -0.54
N SER A 164 16.29 -2.07 -0.79
CA SER A 164 15.09 -2.91 -0.64
C SER A 164 14.58 -3.05 0.80
N ASP A 165 15.27 -2.44 1.76
CA ASP A 165 14.94 -2.52 3.19
C ASP A 165 14.01 -1.39 3.65
N PHE A 166 13.61 -0.48 2.74
CA PHE A 166 12.73 0.64 3.05
C PHE A 166 11.42 0.52 2.29
N SER A 167 10.31 0.56 3.01
CA SER A 167 8.98 0.64 2.42
C SER A 167 8.07 1.52 3.26
N LEU A 168 7.03 2.08 2.63
CA LEU A 168 5.91 2.69 3.34
C LEU A 168 4.70 1.79 3.10
N ASN A 169 4.01 1.40 4.16
CA ASN A 169 2.98 0.38 4.10
C ASN A 169 1.65 0.90 4.67
N TRP A 170 0.56 0.67 3.95
CA TRP A 170 -0.79 0.89 4.44
C TRP A 170 -1.52 -0.45 4.43
N GLU A 171 -1.94 -0.89 5.61
CA GLU A 171 -2.70 -2.12 5.85
C GLU A 171 -4.13 -1.73 6.21
N ILE A 172 -5.01 -1.73 5.22
CA ILE A 172 -6.39 -1.29 5.36
C ILE A 172 -7.30 -2.51 5.38
N THR A 173 -7.82 -2.86 6.57
CA THR A 173 -8.80 -3.95 6.65
C THR A 173 -10.13 -3.52 6.04
N LYS A 174 -10.96 -4.49 5.65
CA LYS A 174 -12.28 -4.21 5.08
C LYS A 174 -13.11 -3.33 6.00
N GLU A 175 -13.08 -3.57 7.32
CA GLU A 175 -13.84 -2.80 8.31
C GLU A 175 -13.39 -1.32 8.32
N VAL A 176 -12.07 -1.07 8.30
CA VAL A 176 -11.50 0.29 8.24
C VAL A 176 -11.88 0.99 6.94
N TYR A 177 -11.89 0.24 5.82
CA TYR A 177 -12.32 0.76 4.53
C TYR A 177 -13.81 1.14 4.54
N ASP A 178 -14.67 0.26 5.03
CA ASP A 178 -16.12 0.49 5.10
C ASP A 178 -16.45 1.71 6.01
N GLU A 179 -15.79 1.83 7.16
CA GLU A 179 -15.92 3.01 8.02
C GLU A 179 -15.46 4.31 7.33
N PHE A 180 -14.40 4.25 6.55
CA PHE A 180 -13.88 5.40 5.81
C PHE A 180 -14.90 5.86 4.77
N ILE A 181 -15.47 4.96 3.97
CA ILE A 181 -16.48 5.25 2.96
C ILE A 181 -17.77 5.80 3.61
N ALA A 182 -18.21 5.22 4.72
CA ALA A 182 -19.39 5.70 5.45
C ALA A 182 -19.22 7.16 5.93
N LYS A 183 -18.03 7.52 6.42
CA LYS A 183 -17.72 8.90 6.84
C LYS A 183 -17.70 9.90 5.69
N GLN A 184 -17.22 9.50 4.51
CA GLN A 184 -17.25 10.35 3.32
C GLN A 184 -18.69 10.65 2.87
N SER A 185 -19.57 9.64 2.91
CA SER A 185 -20.97 9.77 2.52
C SER A 185 -21.76 10.72 3.43
N THR A 186 -21.39 10.81 4.72
CA THR A 186 -22.03 11.74 5.68
C THR A 186 -21.49 13.15 5.64
N SER A 187 -20.29 13.37 5.10
CA SER A 187 -19.65 14.71 5.03
C SER A 187 -20.01 15.48 3.75
N GLY A 188 -20.72 14.86 2.81
CA GLY A 188 -21.10 15.42 1.51
C GLY A 188 -22.53 15.99 1.44
N ASN A 189 -23.25 16.08 2.57
CA ASN A 189 -24.59 16.69 2.66
C ASN A 189 -24.55 18.05 3.34
#